data_916291805d355c61745acdc2c8d80994
#
_entry.id   916291805d355c61745acdc2c8d80994
#
_cell.length_a   1.000
_cell.length_b   1.000
_cell.length_c   1.000
_cell.angle_alpha   90.00
_cell.angle_beta   90.00
_cell.angle_gamma   90.00
#
_symmetry.space_group_name_H-M   'P 1'
#
loop_
_entity.id
_entity.type
_entity.pdbx_description
1 polymer ?
#
loop_
_entity_poly.entity_id
_entity_poly.type
_entity_poly.pdbx_seq_one_letter_code
_entity_poly.pdbx_strand_id
1 'polypeptide(L)'
;MAYELPKLPYANDALEPHIDAKTMEIHHDKHHQAYITNLNKAIEGKPDLEKKSIEDLIGNLNAVPEDIRATVRNNGGGHANHSFFWQIMGPNAGGEPTGRLADDIKSTFGSFDAFKEKLIDAGVKRFGSGWAWLVKNKSGQLEIISTPNQDSPLMDGNTPVLGVDVWEHAYYLTYQNRRPDYLKAWWNVVNWPEVSKRYEKS
;
A
#
# COMPACT_ATOMS: atom_id res chain seq x y z
N MET A 1 -0.25 -22.56 6.39
CA MET A 1 -0.68 -22.45 4.97
C MET A 1 0.21 -21.40 4.33
N ALA A 2 0.81 -21.66 3.19
CA ALA A 2 1.69 -20.67 2.54
C ALA A 2 0.86 -19.51 1.98
N TYR A 3 1.40 -18.30 2.04
CA TYR A 3 0.81 -17.15 1.35
C TYR A 3 0.94 -17.31 -0.17
N GLU A 4 -0.03 -16.82 -0.90
CA GLU A 4 -0.08 -16.92 -2.37
C GLU A 4 -0.18 -15.52 -2.98
N LEU A 5 0.33 -15.36 -4.21
CA LEU A 5 0.21 -14.12 -4.96
C LEU A 5 -1.27 -13.90 -5.35
N PRO A 6 -1.92 -12.85 -4.85
CA PRO A 6 -3.29 -12.55 -5.25
C PRO A 6 -3.31 -12.14 -6.74
N LYS A 7 -4.33 -12.57 -7.47
CA LYS A 7 -4.52 -12.12 -8.84
C LYS A 7 -4.79 -10.61 -8.88
N LEU A 8 -4.23 -9.93 -9.88
CA LEU A 8 -4.65 -8.56 -10.18
C LEU A 8 -6.14 -8.54 -10.53
N PRO A 9 -6.93 -7.57 -10.01
CA PRO A 9 -8.35 -7.45 -10.35
C PRO A 9 -8.58 -6.85 -11.75
N TYR A 10 -7.53 -6.53 -12.50
CA TYR A 10 -7.54 -5.95 -13.84
C TYR A 10 -6.32 -6.40 -14.64
N ALA A 11 -6.32 -6.15 -15.96
CA ALA A 11 -5.17 -6.47 -16.83
C ALA A 11 -3.97 -5.55 -16.55
N ASN A 12 -2.77 -5.98 -16.89
CA ASN A 12 -1.54 -5.22 -16.65
C ASN A 12 -1.54 -3.83 -17.32
N ASP A 13 -2.18 -3.67 -18.46
CA ASP A 13 -2.31 -2.43 -19.21
C ASP A 13 -3.50 -1.55 -18.79
N ALA A 14 -4.31 -2.02 -17.85
CA ALA A 14 -5.57 -1.34 -17.50
C ALA A 14 -5.38 0.03 -16.83
N LEU A 15 -4.19 0.30 -16.28
CA LEU A 15 -3.89 1.57 -15.61
C LEU A 15 -3.15 2.57 -16.51
N GLU A 16 -2.93 2.22 -17.78
CA GLU A 16 -2.35 3.14 -18.75
C GLU A 16 -3.30 4.32 -19.05
N PRO A 17 -2.76 5.51 -19.34
CA PRO A 17 -1.34 5.84 -19.50
C PRO A 17 -0.61 6.21 -18.19
N HIS A 18 -1.23 6.05 -17.04
CA HIS A 18 -0.74 6.55 -15.75
C HIS A 18 0.32 5.63 -15.13
N ILE A 19 0.13 4.31 -15.26
CA ILE A 19 1.11 3.27 -14.88
C ILE A 19 1.19 2.30 -16.05
N ASP A 20 2.37 2.10 -16.61
CA ASP A 20 2.57 1.27 -17.80
C ASP A 20 2.46 -0.24 -17.49
N ALA A 21 2.07 -1.01 -18.52
CA ALA A 21 1.87 -2.45 -18.42
C ALA A 21 3.13 -3.19 -17.95
N LYS A 22 4.31 -2.75 -18.38
CA LYS A 22 5.58 -3.39 -18.00
C LYS A 22 5.91 -3.18 -16.53
N THR A 23 5.65 -1.98 -16.01
CA THR A 23 5.75 -1.70 -14.57
C THR A 23 4.81 -2.62 -13.79
N MET A 24 3.54 -2.74 -14.20
CA MET A 24 2.57 -3.60 -13.52
C MET A 24 2.98 -5.07 -13.53
N GLU A 25 3.43 -5.60 -14.66
CA GLU A 25 3.94 -6.99 -14.77
C GLU A 25 5.09 -7.25 -13.81
N ILE A 26 6.12 -6.41 -13.83
CA ILE A 26 7.32 -6.59 -12.99
C ILE A 26 6.97 -6.39 -11.52
N HIS A 27 6.20 -5.37 -11.20
CA HIS A 27 5.83 -5.00 -9.84
C HIS A 27 5.00 -6.10 -9.17
N HIS A 28 4.02 -6.67 -9.88
CA HIS A 28 3.19 -7.77 -9.38
C HIS A 28 3.92 -9.11 -9.45
N ASP A 29 4.36 -9.55 -10.65
CA ASP A 29 4.82 -10.92 -10.88
C ASP A 29 6.24 -11.18 -10.37
N LYS A 30 7.04 -10.13 -10.14
CA LYS A 30 8.43 -10.24 -9.67
C LYS A 30 8.60 -9.70 -8.25
N HIS A 31 8.32 -8.42 -8.00
CA HIS A 31 8.54 -7.83 -6.68
C HIS A 31 7.58 -8.41 -5.64
N HIS A 32 6.28 -8.39 -5.87
CA HIS A 32 5.31 -8.94 -4.91
C HIS A 32 5.51 -10.45 -4.71
N GLN A 33 5.72 -11.21 -5.79
CA GLN A 33 6.01 -12.64 -5.69
C GLN A 33 7.27 -12.92 -4.88
N ALA A 34 8.32 -12.11 -5.01
CA ALA A 34 9.55 -12.29 -4.23
C ALA A 34 9.31 -12.08 -2.73
N TYR A 35 8.50 -11.08 -2.34
CA TYR A 35 8.13 -10.90 -0.94
C TYR A 35 7.41 -12.13 -0.38
N ILE A 36 6.47 -12.69 -1.12
CA ILE A 36 5.74 -13.90 -0.71
C ILE A 36 6.68 -15.09 -0.58
N THR A 37 7.54 -15.31 -1.56
CA THR A 37 8.50 -16.43 -1.55
C THR A 37 9.43 -16.35 -0.35
N ASN A 38 9.97 -15.17 -0.06
CA ASN A 38 10.88 -14.96 1.07
C ASN A 38 10.16 -15.07 2.42
N LEU A 39 8.94 -14.55 2.51
CA LEU A 39 8.11 -14.67 3.71
C LEU A 39 7.80 -16.13 4.02
N ASN A 40 7.31 -16.89 3.04
CA ASN A 40 6.98 -18.30 3.20
C ASN A 40 8.20 -19.10 3.65
N LYS A 41 9.36 -18.86 3.04
CA LYS A 41 10.62 -19.50 3.45
C LYS A 41 11.00 -19.17 4.91
N ALA A 42 10.79 -17.94 5.35
CA ALA A 42 11.15 -17.53 6.71
C ALA A 42 10.27 -18.19 7.78
N ILE A 43 8.98 -18.42 7.49
CA ILE A 43 8.03 -19.01 8.46
C ILE A 43 7.86 -20.52 8.28
N GLU A 44 8.54 -21.13 7.32
CA GLU A 44 8.47 -22.58 7.06
C GLU A 44 8.76 -23.39 8.32
N GLY A 45 7.90 -24.37 8.58
CA GLY A 45 8.01 -25.21 9.79
C GLY A 45 7.63 -24.53 11.09
N LYS A 46 6.97 -23.36 11.05
CA LYS A 46 6.46 -22.63 12.21
C LYS A 46 4.92 -22.52 12.16
N PRO A 47 4.19 -23.60 12.54
CA PRO A 47 2.74 -23.69 12.34
C PRO A 47 1.94 -22.54 12.93
N ASP A 48 2.40 -21.95 14.04
CA ASP A 48 1.74 -20.83 14.71
C ASP A 48 1.85 -19.52 13.90
N LEU A 49 2.88 -19.38 13.07
CA LEU A 49 3.05 -18.24 12.17
C LEU A 49 2.36 -18.52 10.82
N GLU A 50 2.49 -19.74 10.29
CA GLU A 50 1.90 -20.14 9.00
C GLU A 50 0.36 -20.06 8.96
N LYS A 51 -0.30 -20.09 10.13
CA LYS A 51 -1.78 -20.04 10.24
C LYS A 51 -2.31 -18.62 10.36
N LYS A 52 -1.45 -17.63 10.61
CA LYS A 52 -1.88 -16.24 10.79
C LYS A 52 -2.29 -15.61 9.47
N SER A 53 -3.24 -14.68 9.53
CA SER A 53 -3.41 -13.72 8.45
C SER A 53 -2.15 -12.86 8.32
N ILE A 54 -1.94 -12.25 7.17
CA ILE A 54 -0.76 -11.39 6.99
C ILE A 54 -0.84 -10.17 7.93
N GLU A 55 -2.03 -9.64 8.14
CA GLU A 55 -2.30 -8.52 9.04
C GLU A 55 -1.94 -8.87 10.48
N ASP A 56 -2.38 -10.04 10.97
CA ASP A 56 -2.08 -10.53 12.32
C ASP A 56 -0.58 -10.83 12.51
N LEU A 57 0.07 -11.33 11.46
CA LEU A 57 1.48 -11.66 11.51
C LEU A 57 2.33 -10.39 11.65
N ILE A 58 2.11 -9.39 10.81
CA ILE A 58 2.92 -8.14 10.84
C ILE A 58 2.45 -7.17 11.91
N GLY A 59 1.18 -7.23 12.33
CA GLY A 59 0.65 -6.40 13.43
C GLY A 59 1.22 -6.77 14.80
N ASN A 60 1.85 -7.93 14.94
CA ASN A 60 2.47 -8.37 16.19
C ASN A 60 3.88 -8.95 15.96
N LEU A 61 4.77 -8.15 15.44
CA LEU A 61 6.16 -8.55 15.15
C LEU A 61 6.94 -8.98 16.41
N ASN A 62 6.55 -8.51 17.58
CA ASN A 62 7.20 -8.91 18.83
C ASN A 62 6.97 -10.39 19.17
N ALA A 63 5.89 -10.99 18.67
CA ALA A 63 5.62 -12.43 18.80
C ALA A 63 6.38 -13.28 17.78
N VAL A 64 7.04 -12.67 16.80
CA VAL A 64 7.86 -13.37 15.80
C VAL A 64 9.26 -13.60 16.38
N PRO A 65 9.85 -14.82 16.26
CA PRO A 65 11.20 -15.10 16.68
C PRO A 65 12.21 -14.09 16.15
N GLU A 66 13.17 -13.71 16.98
CA GLU A 66 14.09 -12.60 16.69
C GLU A 66 14.95 -12.85 15.43
N ASP A 67 15.37 -14.08 15.22
CA ASP A 67 16.21 -14.51 14.09
C ASP A 67 15.55 -14.33 12.71
N ILE A 68 14.19 -14.37 12.65
CA ILE A 68 13.44 -14.17 11.41
C ILE A 68 12.61 -12.88 11.39
N ARG A 69 12.54 -12.14 12.49
CA ARG A 69 11.65 -10.97 12.66
C ARG A 69 11.87 -9.91 11.59
N ALA A 70 13.13 -9.59 11.28
CA ALA A 70 13.44 -8.61 10.23
C ALA A 70 12.98 -9.08 8.83
N THR A 71 13.15 -10.37 8.54
CA THR A 71 12.70 -10.97 7.28
C THR A 71 11.17 -10.93 7.17
N VAL A 72 10.46 -11.27 8.25
CA VAL A 72 8.99 -11.20 8.32
C VAL A 72 8.51 -9.76 8.22
N ARG A 73 9.14 -8.80 8.90
CA ARG A 73 8.82 -7.38 8.79
C ARG A 73 8.90 -6.90 7.34
N ASN A 74 10.03 -7.13 6.68
CA ASN A 74 10.26 -6.63 5.32
C ASN A 74 9.38 -7.34 4.28
N ASN A 75 9.34 -8.66 4.30
CA ASN A 75 8.62 -9.44 3.28
C ASN A 75 7.13 -9.57 3.60
N GLY A 76 6.77 -9.67 4.86
CA GLY A 76 5.36 -9.63 5.30
C GLY A 76 4.73 -8.26 5.05
N GLY A 77 5.45 -7.18 5.38
CA GLY A 77 5.03 -5.82 5.03
C GLY A 77 4.89 -5.64 3.52
N GLY A 78 5.87 -6.13 2.75
CA GLY A 78 5.80 -6.11 1.28
C GLY A 78 4.57 -6.83 0.74
N HIS A 79 4.27 -8.03 1.24
CA HIS A 79 3.08 -8.76 0.82
C HIS A 79 1.78 -8.03 1.20
N ALA A 80 1.65 -7.55 2.44
CA ALA A 80 0.46 -6.83 2.89
C ALA A 80 0.23 -5.54 2.10
N ASN A 81 1.28 -4.71 1.96
CA ASN A 81 1.21 -3.43 1.28
C ASN A 81 0.80 -3.59 -0.19
N HIS A 82 1.38 -4.56 -0.91
CA HIS A 82 1.07 -4.78 -2.33
C HIS A 82 -0.30 -5.42 -2.52
N SER A 83 -0.72 -6.38 -1.67
CA SER A 83 -2.08 -6.93 -1.72
C SER A 83 -3.14 -5.85 -1.54
N PHE A 84 -2.89 -4.88 -0.67
CA PHE A 84 -3.72 -3.70 -0.49
C PHE A 84 -3.68 -2.78 -1.73
N PHE A 85 -2.48 -2.49 -2.25
CA PHE A 85 -2.24 -1.53 -3.34
C PHE A 85 -3.00 -1.90 -4.62
N TRP A 86 -2.98 -3.18 -5.00
CA TRP A 86 -3.68 -3.64 -6.21
C TRP A 86 -5.18 -3.38 -6.15
N GLN A 87 -5.79 -3.46 -4.99
CA GLN A 87 -7.24 -3.35 -4.84
C GLN A 87 -7.74 -1.90 -4.77
N ILE A 88 -6.89 -0.98 -4.28
CA ILE A 88 -7.25 0.44 -4.20
C ILE A 88 -7.00 1.21 -5.49
N MET A 89 -6.53 0.54 -6.53
CA MET A 89 -6.40 1.08 -7.88
C MET A 89 -7.37 0.36 -8.84
N GLY A 90 -7.67 0.98 -9.96
CA GLY A 90 -8.49 0.37 -10.99
C GLY A 90 -8.55 1.19 -12.29
N PRO A 91 -9.00 0.56 -13.38
CA PRO A 91 -9.25 1.25 -14.65
C PRO A 91 -10.48 2.16 -14.53
N ASN A 92 -10.51 3.22 -15.35
CA ASN A 92 -11.63 4.17 -15.39
C ASN A 92 -11.99 4.72 -13.99
N ALA A 93 -10.98 4.90 -13.15
CA ALA A 93 -11.08 5.35 -11.77
C ALA A 93 -10.67 6.82 -11.65
N GLY A 94 -10.23 7.24 -10.46
CA GLY A 94 -9.89 8.64 -10.18
C GLY A 94 -11.08 9.46 -9.67
N GLY A 95 -11.00 10.77 -9.83
CA GLY A 95 -12.00 11.67 -9.27
C GLY A 95 -11.84 11.87 -7.75
N GLU A 96 -12.94 11.96 -7.02
CA GLU A 96 -13.00 12.23 -5.59
C GLU A 96 -13.83 11.19 -4.85
N PRO A 97 -13.55 10.92 -3.56
CA PRO A 97 -14.42 10.10 -2.74
C PRO A 97 -15.79 10.74 -2.53
N THR A 98 -16.75 9.92 -2.15
CA THR A 98 -18.11 10.36 -1.78
C THR A 98 -18.46 9.86 -0.39
N GLY A 99 -19.56 10.35 0.17
CA GLY A 99 -20.09 9.88 1.46
C GLY A 99 -19.15 10.21 2.63
N ARG A 100 -19.18 9.36 3.64
CA ARG A 100 -18.49 9.60 4.92
C ARG A 100 -16.99 9.87 4.76
N LEU A 101 -16.30 9.14 3.89
CA LEU A 101 -14.86 9.36 3.67
C LEU A 101 -14.59 10.78 3.14
N ALA A 102 -15.39 11.28 2.21
CA ALA A 102 -15.26 12.65 1.68
C ALA A 102 -15.48 13.70 2.77
N ASP A 103 -16.49 13.51 3.62
CA ASP A 103 -16.80 14.42 4.73
C ASP A 103 -15.67 14.43 5.77
N ASP A 104 -15.12 13.27 6.13
CA ASP A 104 -14.05 13.13 7.09
C ASP A 104 -12.71 13.67 6.55
N ILE A 105 -12.42 13.50 5.26
CA ILE A 105 -11.28 14.14 4.58
C ILE A 105 -11.42 15.65 4.64
N LYS A 106 -12.59 16.18 4.29
CA LYS A 106 -12.84 17.62 4.32
C LYS A 106 -12.72 18.19 5.73
N SER A 107 -13.27 17.52 6.73
CA SER A 107 -13.20 17.99 8.11
C SER A 107 -11.77 17.95 8.67
N THR A 108 -10.98 16.94 8.27
CA THR A 108 -9.60 16.74 8.78
C THR A 108 -8.58 17.63 8.07
N PHE A 109 -8.70 17.78 6.75
CA PHE A 109 -7.68 18.43 5.92
C PHE A 109 -8.13 19.77 5.33
N GLY A 110 -9.42 20.15 5.46
CA GLY A 110 -10.01 21.38 4.95
C GLY A 110 -10.65 21.23 3.58
N SER A 111 -10.04 20.49 2.67
CA SER A 111 -10.56 20.16 1.34
C SER A 111 -9.94 18.88 0.79
N PHE A 112 -10.51 18.33 -0.28
CA PHE A 112 -9.92 17.22 -1.01
C PHE A 112 -8.58 17.61 -1.66
N ASP A 113 -8.49 18.81 -2.25
CA ASP A 113 -7.24 19.28 -2.86
C ASP A 113 -6.13 19.46 -1.81
N ALA A 114 -6.43 20.01 -0.64
CA ALA A 114 -5.47 20.12 0.44
C ALA A 114 -5.01 18.74 0.95
N PHE A 115 -5.89 17.77 0.99
CA PHE A 115 -5.54 16.38 1.27
C PHE A 115 -4.60 15.78 0.22
N LYS A 116 -4.93 15.94 -1.09
CA LYS A 116 -4.08 15.49 -2.19
C LYS A 116 -2.68 16.08 -2.12
N GLU A 117 -2.58 17.38 -1.95
CA GLU A 117 -1.29 18.07 -1.83
C GLU A 117 -0.46 17.52 -0.67
N LYS A 118 -1.07 17.32 0.50
CA LYS A 118 -0.39 16.75 1.68
C LYS A 118 0.09 15.32 1.45
N LEU A 119 -0.70 14.47 0.79
CA LEU A 119 -0.29 13.09 0.51
C LEU A 119 0.83 13.04 -0.54
N ILE A 120 0.76 13.87 -1.58
CA ILE A 120 1.84 14.02 -2.57
C ILE A 120 3.12 14.49 -1.87
N ASP A 121 3.04 15.51 -1.04
CA ASP A 121 4.18 16.05 -0.28
C ASP A 121 4.81 14.99 0.63
N ALA A 122 4.00 14.18 1.32
CA ALA A 122 4.48 13.06 2.12
C ALA A 122 5.25 12.02 1.28
N GLY A 123 4.74 11.69 0.08
CA GLY A 123 5.41 10.79 -0.86
C GLY A 123 6.71 11.35 -1.43
N VAL A 124 6.73 12.63 -1.79
CA VAL A 124 7.93 13.33 -2.30
C VAL A 124 9.01 13.40 -1.22
N LYS A 125 8.62 13.75 0.00
CA LYS A 125 9.53 13.88 1.15
C LYS A 125 10.01 12.53 1.70
N ARG A 126 9.38 11.41 1.33
CA ARG A 126 9.88 10.09 1.71
C ARG A 126 11.22 9.84 1.02
N PHE A 127 12.32 10.09 1.75
CA PHE A 127 13.66 9.90 1.24
C PHE A 127 13.95 8.41 1.03
N GLY A 128 14.35 8.03 -0.19
CA GLY A 128 14.58 6.65 -0.57
C GLY A 128 13.27 5.88 -0.84
N SER A 129 13.28 4.59 -0.53
CA SER A 129 12.16 3.69 -0.72
C SER A 129 11.15 3.77 0.42
N GLY A 130 9.88 3.64 0.10
CA GLY A 130 8.82 3.61 1.10
C GLY A 130 7.44 3.87 0.51
N TRP A 131 6.54 4.31 1.37
CA TRP A 131 5.13 4.53 1.06
C TRP A 131 4.63 5.83 1.68
N ALA A 132 3.62 6.43 1.05
CA ALA A 132 2.81 7.48 1.67
C ALA A 132 1.37 6.97 1.87
N TRP A 133 0.77 7.27 3.01
CA TRP A 133 -0.50 6.69 3.44
C TRP A 133 -1.47 7.73 3.95
N LEU A 134 -2.76 7.51 3.67
CA LEU A 134 -3.85 7.95 4.51
C LEU A 134 -4.20 6.77 5.42
N VAL A 135 -4.16 6.99 6.72
CA VAL A 135 -4.51 5.98 7.72
C VAL A 135 -5.63 6.46 8.63
N LYS A 136 -6.35 5.51 9.20
CA LYS A 136 -7.14 5.73 10.41
C LYS A 136 -6.29 5.31 11.59
N ASN A 137 -5.93 6.25 12.44
CA ASN A 137 -5.07 6.00 13.60
C ASN A 137 -5.84 5.31 14.73
N LYS A 138 -5.13 4.91 15.80
CA LYS A 138 -5.72 4.23 16.96
C LYS A 138 -6.84 5.00 17.66
N SER A 139 -6.90 6.32 17.47
CA SER A 139 -7.96 7.18 17.99
C SER A 139 -9.15 7.32 17.03
N GLY A 140 -9.12 6.62 15.88
CA GLY A 140 -10.16 6.68 14.87
C GLY A 140 -10.09 7.90 13.96
N GLN A 141 -9.02 8.68 14.01
CA GLN A 141 -8.84 9.90 13.22
C GLN A 141 -8.05 9.61 11.94
N LEU A 142 -8.37 10.35 10.87
CA LEU A 142 -7.59 10.32 9.62
C LEU A 142 -6.27 11.07 9.80
N GLU A 143 -5.19 10.44 9.32
CA GLU A 143 -3.85 10.98 9.39
C GLU A 143 -3.06 10.62 8.13
N ILE A 144 -2.19 11.53 7.67
CA ILE A 144 -1.23 11.26 6.60
C ILE A 144 0.11 10.92 7.25
N ILE A 145 0.64 9.74 6.91
CA ILE A 145 1.95 9.29 7.36
C ILE A 145 2.78 8.80 6.18
N SER A 146 4.07 8.62 6.37
CA SER A 146 4.93 7.88 5.45
C SER A 146 5.76 6.84 6.19
N THR A 147 5.97 5.70 5.56
CA THR A 147 6.75 4.58 6.12
C THR A 147 7.95 4.25 5.25
N PRO A 148 9.10 3.87 5.83
CA PRO A 148 10.27 3.48 5.06
C PRO A 148 10.13 2.04 4.54
N ASN A 149 10.79 1.75 3.45
CA ASN A 149 10.90 0.40 2.89
C ASN A 149 9.51 -0.26 2.71
N GLN A 150 9.29 -1.44 3.33
CA GLN A 150 8.01 -2.13 3.31
C GLN A 150 7.31 -2.13 4.68
N ASP A 151 7.68 -1.21 5.56
CA ASP A 151 6.94 -1.02 6.81
C ASP A 151 5.48 -0.66 6.50
N SER A 152 4.57 -1.37 7.15
CA SER A 152 3.14 -1.18 7.00
C SER A 152 2.56 -0.40 8.18
N PRO A 153 1.58 0.47 7.99
CA PRO A 153 0.84 1.11 9.08
C PRO A 153 0.27 0.12 10.11
N LEU A 154 -0.02 -1.11 9.68
CA LEU A 154 -0.52 -2.20 10.54
C LEU A 154 0.46 -2.55 11.66
N MET A 155 1.77 -2.38 11.44
CA MET A 155 2.81 -2.66 12.45
C MET A 155 2.72 -1.72 13.66
N ASP A 156 2.19 -0.52 13.44
CA ASP A 156 1.98 0.48 14.47
C ASP A 156 0.52 0.54 14.96
N GLY A 157 -0.31 -0.40 14.50
CA GLY A 157 -1.74 -0.49 14.85
C GLY A 157 -2.61 0.58 14.21
N ASN A 158 -2.16 1.15 13.10
CA ASN A 158 -2.97 2.04 12.26
C ASN A 158 -3.62 1.24 11.13
N THR A 159 -4.81 1.64 10.71
CA THR A 159 -5.51 1.01 9.58
C THR A 159 -5.25 1.77 8.29
N PRO A 160 -4.64 1.15 7.25
CA PRO A 160 -4.45 1.81 5.97
C PRO A 160 -5.79 2.02 5.25
N VAL A 161 -6.06 3.25 4.82
CA VAL A 161 -7.25 3.66 4.05
C VAL A 161 -6.88 3.85 2.58
N LEU A 162 -5.79 4.56 2.32
CA LEU A 162 -5.22 4.79 1.00
C LEU A 162 -3.71 4.75 1.11
N GLY A 163 -3.00 4.27 0.09
CA GLY A 163 -1.55 4.22 0.12
C GLY A 163 -0.95 4.21 -1.28
N VAL A 164 0.20 4.84 -1.43
CA VAL A 164 0.95 4.89 -2.69
C VAL A 164 2.38 4.46 -2.47
N ASP A 165 2.82 3.53 -3.32
CA ASP A 165 4.20 3.05 -3.36
C ASP A 165 5.11 4.10 -3.99
N VAL A 166 6.16 4.51 -3.28
CA VAL A 166 7.17 5.45 -3.79
C VAL A 166 8.56 4.81 -3.92
N TRP A 167 8.64 3.49 -3.90
CA TRP A 167 9.80 2.78 -4.41
C TRP A 167 10.00 3.09 -5.89
N GLU A 168 11.23 3.23 -6.34
CA GLU A 168 11.51 3.54 -7.75
C GLU A 168 10.97 2.46 -8.71
N HIS A 169 10.92 1.20 -8.28
CA HIS A 169 10.32 0.12 -9.09
C HIS A 169 8.84 0.34 -9.45
N ALA A 170 8.13 1.18 -8.69
CA ALA A 170 6.72 1.49 -8.94
C ALA A 170 6.52 2.48 -10.10
N TYR A 171 7.54 3.26 -10.49
CA TYR A 171 7.36 4.35 -11.44
C TYR A 171 8.52 4.62 -12.40
N TYR A 172 9.69 3.99 -12.21
CA TYR A 172 10.92 4.40 -12.91
C TYR A 172 10.87 4.23 -14.41
N LEU A 173 10.20 3.19 -14.93
CA LEU A 173 10.13 2.94 -16.38
C LEU A 173 9.46 4.08 -17.16
N THR A 174 8.43 4.71 -16.59
CA THR A 174 7.73 5.84 -17.23
C THR A 174 8.23 7.20 -16.75
N TYR A 175 8.49 7.34 -15.45
CA TYR A 175 8.75 8.65 -14.85
C TYR A 175 10.21 8.90 -14.49
N GLN A 176 11.07 7.88 -14.48
CA GLN A 176 12.47 7.92 -14.04
C GLN A 176 12.57 8.60 -12.66
N ASN A 177 13.34 9.66 -12.51
CA ASN A 177 13.51 10.39 -11.26
C ASN A 177 12.34 11.35 -10.91
N ARG A 178 11.32 11.43 -11.76
CA ARG A 178 10.21 12.37 -11.60
C ARG A 178 9.10 11.82 -10.70
N ARG A 179 9.44 11.47 -9.47
CA ARG A 179 8.44 10.98 -8.49
C ARG A 179 7.23 11.91 -8.32
N PRO A 180 7.36 13.25 -8.31
CA PRO A 180 6.21 14.13 -8.24
C PRO A 180 5.21 13.96 -9.40
N ASP A 181 5.70 13.68 -10.62
CA ASP A 181 4.84 13.47 -11.79
C ASP A 181 4.08 12.15 -11.67
N TYR A 182 4.75 11.08 -11.23
CA TYR A 182 4.10 9.81 -10.91
C TYR A 182 3.00 9.98 -9.86
N LEU A 183 3.30 10.65 -8.76
CA LEU A 183 2.33 10.87 -7.67
C LEU A 183 1.11 11.67 -8.14
N LYS A 184 1.28 12.64 -9.04
CA LYS A 184 0.16 13.38 -9.65
C LYS A 184 -0.66 12.48 -10.59
N ALA A 185 0.01 11.66 -11.40
CA ALA A 185 -0.66 10.76 -12.35
C ALA A 185 -1.43 9.63 -11.63
N TRP A 186 -0.90 9.13 -10.53
CA TRP A 186 -1.48 8.03 -9.74
C TRP A 186 -2.92 8.31 -9.26
N TRP A 187 -3.28 9.57 -8.98
CA TRP A 187 -4.64 9.93 -8.57
C TRP A 187 -5.73 9.54 -9.58
N ASN A 188 -5.36 9.41 -10.86
CA ASN A 188 -6.29 9.00 -11.92
C ASN A 188 -6.66 7.52 -11.88
N VAL A 189 -5.95 6.71 -11.12
CA VAL A 189 -6.20 5.26 -10.99
C VAL A 189 -6.73 4.85 -9.61
N VAL A 190 -6.96 5.81 -8.70
CA VAL A 190 -7.49 5.52 -7.36
C VAL A 190 -8.94 5.04 -7.44
N ASN A 191 -9.19 3.84 -6.94
CA ASN A 191 -10.51 3.22 -6.87
C ASN A 191 -11.27 3.67 -5.60
N TRP A 192 -11.85 4.85 -5.64
CA TRP A 192 -12.55 5.44 -4.50
C TRP A 192 -13.69 4.59 -3.92
N PRO A 193 -14.50 3.86 -4.72
CA PRO A 193 -15.48 2.93 -4.17
C PRO A 193 -14.87 1.87 -3.24
N GLU A 194 -13.75 1.27 -3.62
CA GLU A 194 -13.07 0.29 -2.76
C GLU A 194 -12.41 0.96 -1.54
N VAL A 195 -11.79 2.13 -1.72
CA VAL A 195 -11.21 2.91 -0.62
C VAL A 195 -12.27 3.28 0.42
N SER A 196 -13.44 3.78 -0.02
CA SER A 196 -14.55 4.13 0.87
C SER A 196 -15.10 2.91 1.62
N LYS A 197 -15.28 1.79 0.92
CA LYS A 197 -15.73 0.51 1.50
C LYS A 197 -14.78 0.02 2.60
N ARG A 198 -13.46 0.16 2.41
CA ARG A 198 -12.45 -0.19 3.43
C ARG A 198 -12.52 0.74 4.62
N TYR A 199 -12.66 2.02 4.35
CA TYR A 199 -12.80 3.03 5.40
C TYR A 199 -14.01 2.80 6.31
N GLU A 200 -15.15 2.40 5.74
CA GLU A 200 -16.37 2.11 6.49
C GLU A 200 -16.28 0.85 7.37
N LYS A 201 -15.40 -0.10 7.00
CA LYS A 201 -15.18 -1.34 7.73
C LYS A 201 -14.11 -1.26 8.83
N SER A 202 -13.37 -0.16 8.85
CA SER A 202 -12.22 0.06 9.75
C SER A 202 -12.61 0.66 11.11
#